data_65be32e6a7abc0fb4b8bb9038f3fffe4
#
_entry.id   65be32e6a7abc0fb4b8bb9038f3fffe4
#
_cell.length_a   1.000
_cell.length_b   1.000
_cell.length_c   1.000
_cell.angle_alpha   90.00
_cell.angle_beta   90.00
_cell.angle_gamma   90.00
#
_symmetry.space_group_name_H-M   'P 1'
#
loop_
_entity.id
_entity.type
_entity.pdbx_description
1 polymer ?
#
loop_
_entity_poly.entity_id
_entity_poly.type
_entity_poly.pdbx_seq_one_letter_code
_entity_poly.pdbx_strand_id
1 'polypeptide(L)'
;MNDQNQNSKPMTIVSGGLRRPNWICRNVKQNVVFVRDKSGSMDGQKAKDASAASLDLVAELAEPVNKDGFYVGVVDFGRGSTIVHNLDKATTLNGRVSSLFANDGSTNITAGLEDALSVLEKAEQHNQEGVSFLRPVVIVFTDGCHNEGPAPQNVANRLKGVADLVAVAFGSDADETLMRSLATSPQHFYRCSTGRELRSFLAAVGATMTATMAAGTNATQALTMIQQ
;
A
#
# COMPACT_ATOMS: atom_id res chain seq x y z
N MET A 1 67.24 29.20 -22.53
CA MET A 1 65.95 29.57 -23.09
C MET A 1 65.13 28.31 -23.23
N ASN A 2 64.36 27.96 -22.20
CA ASN A 2 63.56 26.77 -22.22
C ASN A 2 62.12 27.16 -21.89
N ASP A 3 61.30 27.13 -22.90
CA ASP A 3 59.83 27.20 -22.80
C ASP A 3 59.29 25.86 -22.38
N GLN A 4 58.76 25.77 -21.16
CA GLN A 4 57.95 24.66 -20.70
C GLN A 4 56.47 25.07 -20.80
N ASN A 5 55.82 24.57 -21.84
CA ASN A 5 54.43 24.66 -22.07
C ASN A 5 53.71 23.61 -21.22
N GLN A 6 53.12 24.02 -20.09
CA GLN A 6 52.28 23.16 -19.25
C GLN A 6 50.88 23.13 -19.81
N ASN A 7 50.59 22.02 -20.49
CA ASN A 7 49.27 21.70 -21.02
C ASN A 7 48.41 21.06 -19.90
N SER A 8 47.71 21.88 -19.13
CA SER A 8 46.74 21.43 -18.11
C SER A 8 45.43 21.03 -18.79
N LYS A 9 45.20 19.75 -18.95
CA LYS A 9 43.88 19.21 -19.35
C LYS A 9 42.84 19.52 -18.25
N PRO A 10 41.65 20.02 -18.62
CA PRO A 10 40.56 20.20 -17.66
C PRO A 10 40.09 18.84 -17.15
N MET A 11 40.04 18.69 -15.83
CA MET A 11 39.53 17.51 -15.15
C MET A 11 38.00 17.53 -15.26
N THR A 12 37.44 16.67 -16.11
CA THR A 12 36.01 16.46 -16.21
C THR A 12 35.53 15.71 -14.96
N ILE A 13 34.84 16.42 -14.07
CA ILE A 13 34.16 15.79 -12.94
C ILE A 13 32.96 15.02 -13.53
N VAL A 14 33.13 13.71 -13.70
CA VAL A 14 32.01 12.80 -13.96
C VAL A 14 31.27 12.66 -12.64
N SER A 15 30.10 13.29 -12.51
CA SER A 15 29.15 13.04 -11.43
C SER A 15 28.59 11.62 -11.58
N GLY A 16 29.38 10.63 -11.20
CA GLY A 16 28.92 9.26 -11.06
C GLY A 16 27.98 9.19 -9.87
N GLY A 17 26.68 9.26 -10.09
CA GLY A 17 25.72 8.87 -9.06
C GLY A 17 26.11 7.49 -8.57
N LEU A 18 26.38 7.38 -7.26
CA LEU A 18 26.68 6.10 -6.62
C LEU A 18 25.53 5.14 -6.86
N ARG A 19 25.64 4.30 -7.90
CA ARG A 19 24.74 3.17 -8.07
C ARG A 19 24.94 2.26 -6.85
N ARG A 20 23.91 2.14 -6.03
CA ARG A 20 23.94 1.17 -4.93
C ARG A 20 24.28 -0.20 -5.48
N PRO A 21 25.21 -0.94 -4.91
CA PRO A 21 25.58 -2.27 -5.37
C PRO A 21 24.34 -3.18 -5.42
N ASN A 22 24.18 -3.95 -6.46
CA ASN A 22 23.03 -4.85 -6.67
C ASN A 22 22.77 -5.85 -5.52
N TRP A 23 23.77 -6.11 -4.66
CA TRP A 23 23.59 -6.97 -3.49
C TRP A 23 22.82 -6.32 -2.36
N ILE A 24 22.81 -4.96 -2.25
CA ILE A 24 22.03 -4.22 -1.24
C ILE A 24 20.53 -4.33 -1.53
N CYS A 25 20.12 -4.48 -2.82
CA CYS A 25 18.72 -4.59 -3.21
C CYS A 25 18.14 -6.02 -3.08
N ARG A 26 18.94 -7.03 -2.74
CA ARG A 26 18.51 -8.43 -2.76
C ARG A 26 17.64 -8.85 -1.59
N ASN A 27 17.66 -8.08 -0.48
CA ASN A 27 16.95 -8.39 0.76
C ASN A 27 16.01 -7.27 1.21
N VAL A 28 15.51 -6.47 0.27
CA VAL A 28 14.52 -5.43 0.58
C VAL A 28 13.14 -6.05 0.55
N LYS A 29 12.33 -5.78 1.56
CA LYS A 29 10.97 -6.27 1.69
C LYS A 29 10.01 -5.14 2.04
N GLN A 30 8.73 -5.30 1.70
CA GLN A 30 7.69 -4.35 2.06
C GLN A 30 6.40 -5.08 2.41
N ASN A 31 5.78 -4.69 3.52
CA ASN A 31 4.50 -5.19 3.95
C ASN A 31 3.38 -4.30 3.38
N VAL A 32 2.32 -4.94 2.89
CA VAL A 32 1.13 -4.28 2.33
C VAL A 32 -0.09 -4.89 2.99
N VAL A 33 -0.98 -4.08 3.55
CA VAL A 33 -2.22 -4.58 4.14
C VAL A 33 -3.41 -3.94 3.44
N PHE A 34 -4.29 -4.78 2.91
CA PHE A 34 -5.61 -4.38 2.41
C PHE A 34 -6.61 -4.38 3.53
N VAL A 35 -7.37 -3.29 3.64
CA VAL A 35 -8.48 -3.14 4.59
C VAL A 35 -9.73 -2.88 3.75
N ARG A 36 -10.56 -3.92 3.57
CA ARG A 36 -11.67 -3.95 2.63
C ARG A 36 -13.00 -3.85 3.36
N ASP A 37 -13.83 -2.92 2.92
CA ASP A 37 -15.19 -2.78 3.43
C ASP A 37 -16.09 -3.90 2.89
N LYS A 38 -16.72 -4.66 3.80
CA LYS A 38 -17.74 -5.67 3.49
C LYS A 38 -19.13 -5.26 3.97
N SER A 39 -19.37 -3.98 4.27
CA SER A 39 -20.68 -3.46 4.65
C SER A 39 -21.71 -3.66 3.54
N GLY A 40 -22.99 -3.59 3.89
CA GLY A 40 -24.08 -3.86 2.94
C GLY A 40 -24.13 -2.91 1.75
N SER A 41 -23.61 -1.68 1.85
CA SER A 41 -23.50 -0.73 0.76
C SER A 41 -22.54 -1.19 -0.36
N MET A 42 -21.60 -2.05 -0.01
CA MET A 42 -20.67 -2.67 -0.95
C MET A 42 -21.27 -3.83 -1.73
N ASP A 43 -22.51 -4.26 -1.45
CA ASP A 43 -23.10 -5.45 -2.11
C ASP A 43 -23.17 -5.32 -3.65
N GLY A 44 -23.20 -6.46 -4.31
CA GLY A 44 -23.35 -6.59 -5.75
C GLY A 44 -22.09 -6.27 -6.54
N GLN A 45 -22.13 -5.29 -7.43
CA GLN A 45 -21.04 -4.97 -8.35
C GLN A 45 -19.81 -4.37 -7.62
N LYS A 46 -20.04 -3.54 -6.60
CA LYS A 46 -18.94 -2.92 -5.84
C LYS A 46 -18.04 -3.98 -5.18
N ALA A 47 -18.61 -5.00 -4.52
CA ALA A 47 -17.85 -6.10 -3.92
C ALA A 47 -17.06 -6.90 -4.96
N LYS A 48 -17.64 -7.13 -6.16
CA LYS A 48 -16.95 -7.80 -7.26
C LYS A 48 -15.77 -6.97 -7.76
N ASP A 49 -15.99 -5.67 -7.95
CA ASP A 49 -14.95 -4.74 -8.42
C ASP A 49 -13.80 -4.63 -7.40
N ALA A 50 -14.14 -4.52 -6.11
CA ALA A 50 -13.17 -4.48 -5.02
C ALA A 50 -12.36 -5.78 -4.92
N SER A 51 -13.03 -6.94 -5.09
CA SER A 51 -12.35 -8.24 -5.13
C SER A 51 -11.40 -8.34 -6.31
N ALA A 52 -11.85 -7.97 -7.51
CA ALA A 52 -11.02 -8.00 -8.71
C ALA A 52 -9.81 -7.06 -8.59
N ALA A 53 -10.03 -5.84 -8.10
CA ALA A 53 -8.97 -4.87 -7.90
C ALA A 53 -7.91 -5.34 -6.87
N SER A 54 -8.35 -6.02 -5.80
CA SER A 54 -7.45 -6.62 -4.81
C SER A 54 -6.61 -7.76 -5.40
N LEU A 55 -7.23 -8.62 -6.21
CA LEU A 55 -6.54 -9.72 -6.90
C LEU A 55 -5.52 -9.20 -7.91
N ASP A 56 -5.90 -8.19 -8.71
CA ASP A 56 -5.00 -7.59 -9.70
C ASP A 56 -3.76 -6.98 -9.03
N LEU A 57 -3.93 -6.26 -7.91
CA LEU A 57 -2.79 -5.70 -7.20
C LEU A 57 -1.90 -6.78 -6.59
N VAL A 58 -2.46 -7.85 -6.00
CA VAL A 58 -1.66 -8.96 -5.48
C VAL A 58 -0.88 -9.65 -6.62
N ALA A 59 -1.49 -9.81 -7.80
CA ALA A 59 -0.83 -10.35 -8.97
C ALA A 59 0.35 -9.47 -9.42
N GLU A 60 0.18 -8.15 -9.46
CA GLU A 60 1.26 -7.19 -9.77
C GLU A 60 2.41 -7.28 -8.75
N LEU A 61 2.09 -7.32 -7.46
CA LEU A 61 3.11 -7.45 -6.41
C LEU A 61 3.82 -8.83 -6.42
N ALA A 62 3.16 -9.86 -6.97
CA ALA A 62 3.69 -11.21 -7.12
C ALA A 62 4.58 -11.39 -8.36
N GLU A 63 4.69 -10.37 -9.23
CA GLU A 63 5.49 -10.46 -10.44
C GLU A 63 6.95 -10.86 -10.16
N PRO A 64 7.57 -11.70 -11.00
CA PRO A 64 8.94 -12.19 -10.77
C PRO A 64 9.99 -11.10 -10.59
N VAL A 65 9.77 -9.91 -11.16
CA VAL A 65 10.66 -8.75 -11.00
C VAL A 65 10.79 -8.32 -9.54
N ASN A 66 9.76 -8.55 -8.72
CA ASN A 66 9.71 -8.21 -7.30
C ASN A 66 10.44 -9.20 -6.38
N LYS A 67 10.88 -10.35 -6.89
CA LYS A 67 11.73 -11.34 -6.18
C LYS A 67 11.20 -11.70 -4.78
N ASP A 68 9.90 -11.94 -4.63
CA ASP A 68 9.27 -12.19 -3.32
C ASP A 68 9.48 -11.04 -2.31
N GLY A 69 9.62 -9.81 -2.78
CA GLY A 69 9.86 -8.64 -1.92
C GLY A 69 8.60 -8.15 -1.19
N PHE A 70 7.40 -8.51 -1.65
CA PHE A 70 6.15 -8.06 -1.04
C PHE A 70 5.50 -9.14 -0.20
N TYR A 71 5.07 -8.73 1.00
CA TYR A 71 4.22 -9.50 1.89
C TYR A 71 2.87 -8.82 1.99
N VAL A 72 1.80 -9.56 1.78
CA VAL A 72 0.43 -9.03 1.71
C VAL A 72 -0.40 -9.60 2.84
N GLY A 73 -1.13 -8.75 3.54
CA GLY A 73 -2.18 -9.09 4.49
C GLY A 73 -3.53 -8.58 4.00
N VAL A 74 -4.61 -9.23 4.41
CA VAL A 74 -5.98 -8.83 4.03
C VAL A 74 -6.86 -8.83 5.25
N VAL A 75 -7.55 -7.72 5.48
CA VAL A 75 -8.53 -7.52 6.54
C VAL A 75 -9.84 -7.09 5.92
N ASP A 76 -10.93 -7.74 6.26
CA ASP A 76 -12.29 -7.35 5.87
C ASP A 76 -13.01 -6.78 7.08
N PHE A 77 -13.69 -5.65 6.91
CA PHE A 77 -14.46 -5.02 7.99
C PHE A 77 -15.88 -4.67 7.56
N GLY A 78 -16.79 -4.70 8.53
CA GLY A 78 -18.17 -4.30 8.45
C GLY A 78 -18.60 -3.84 9.83
N ARG A 79 -19.48 -4.53 10.53
CA ARG A 79 -19.78 -4.28 11.95
C ARG A 79 -18.56 -4.51 12.84
N GLY A 80 -17.82 -5.56 12.58
CA GLY A 80 -16.52 -5.88 13.15
C GLY A 80 -15.49 -6.04 12.05
N SER A 81 -14.36 -6.67 12.38
CA SER A 81 -13.32 -6.98 11.41
C SER A 81 -12.89 -8.45 11.47
N THR A 82 -12.25 -8.90 10.41
CA THR A 82 -11.71 -10.26 10.29
C THR A 82 -10.41 -10.19 9.52
N ILE A 83 -9.34 -10.72 10.09
CA ILE A 83 -8.09 -10.94 9.38
C ILE A 83 -8.29 -12.15 8.45
N VAL A 84 -8.48 -11.89 7.15
CA VAL A 84 -8.67 -12.92 6.12
C VAL A 84 -7.36 -13.61 5.82
N HIS A 85 -6.29 -12.83 5.68
CA HIS A 85 -4.93 -13.32 5.52
C HIS A 85 -3.98 -12.51 6.40
N ASN A 86 -3.19 -13.19 7.23
CA ASN A 86 -2.00 -12.59 7.81
C ASN A 86 -0.97 -12.32 6.71
N LEU A 87 0.09 -11.56 7.02
CA LEU A 87 1.14 -11.30 6.06
C LEU A 87 1.77 -12.59 5.55
N ASP A 88 1.67 -12.79 4.25
CA ASP A 88 2.35 -13.86 3.52
C ASP A 88 2.88 -13.29 2.20
N LYS A 89 3.79 -13.99 1.55
CA LYS A 89 4.35 -13.56 0.26
C LYS A 89 3.24 -13.31 -0.76
N ALA A 90 3.35 -12.23 -1.50
CA ALA A 90 2.41 -11.94 -2.59
C ALA A 90 2.31 -13.12 -3.57
N THR A 91 3.43 -13.81 -3.86
CA THR A 91 3.46 -15.01 -4.70
C THR A 91 2.66 -16.17 -4.14
N THR A 92 2.59 -16.35 -2.81
CA THR A 92 1.75 -17.36 -2.17
C THR A 92 0.27 -17.03 -2.29
N LEU A 93 -0.08 -15.73 -2.16
CA LEU A 93 -1.47 -15.25 -2.16
C LEU A 93 -2.02 -14.98 -3.55
N ASN A 94 -1.18 -14.99 -4.58
CA ASN A 94 -1.60 -14.76 -5.96
C ASN A 94 -2.70 -15.76 -6.39
N GLY A 95 -3.84 -15.22 -6.77
CA GLY A 95 -5.05 -15.99 -7.10
C GLY A 95 -5.76 -16.67 -5.91
N ARG A 96 -5.32 -16.41 -4.67
CA ARG A 96 -5.89 -17.03 -3.45
C ARG A 96 -6.60 -16.05 -2.52
N VAL A 97 -6.53 -14.75 -2.79
CA VAL A 97 -7.27 -13.77 -2.00
C VAL A 97 -8.77 -14.02 -2.17
N SER A 98 -9.45 -14.22 -1.06
CA SER A 98 -10.88 -14.52 -1.05
C SER A 98 -11.69 -13.35 -1.63
N SER A 99 -12.75 -13.69 -2.36
CA SER A 99 -13.73 -12.72 -2.80
C SER A 99 -14.37 -12.01 -1.60
N LEU A 100 -14.63 -10.73 -1.76
CA LEU A 100 -15.33 -9.93 -0.76
C LEU A 100 -16.82 -10.27 -0.80
N PHE A 101 -17.37 -10.65 0.36
CA PHE A 101 -18.81 -10.84 0.56
C PHE A 101 -19.35 -9.72 1.42
N ALA A 102 -20.03 -8.77 0.77
CA ALA A 102 -20.64 -7.62 1.41
C ALA A 102 -22.03 -8.00 1.98
N ASN A 103 -22.07 -8.43 3.22
CA ASN A 103 -23.29 -8.86 3.90
C ASN A 103 -23.43 -8.33 5.33
N ASP A 104 -22.56 -7.41 5.72
CA ASP A 104 -22.55 -6.83 7.07
C ASP A 104 -23.36 -5.51 7.08
N GLY A 105 -24.14 -5.28 8.14
CA GLY A 105 -25.08 -4.16 8.18
C GLY A 105 -24.48 -2.81 8.55
N SER A 106 -23.20 -2.76 8.97
CA SER A 106 -22.56 -1.57 9.53
C SER A 106 -21.16 -1.40 8.99
N THR A 107 -20.59 -0.20 9.15
CA THR A 107 -19.26 0.19 8.68
C THR A 107 -18.40 0.66 9.86
N ASN A 108 -17.58 -0.24 10.40
CA ASN A 108 -16.65 0.03 11.49
C ASN A 108 -15.22 0.11 10.98
N ILE A 109 -14.84 1.26 10.44
CA ILE A 109 -13.49 1.50 9.92
C ILE A 109 -12.44 1.30 11.03
N THR A 110 -12.76 1.66 12.28
CA THR A 110 -11.85 1.53 13.42
C THR A 110 -11.42 0.08 13.61
N ALA A 111 -12.37 -0.86 13.60
CA ALA A 111 -12.05 -2.28 13.75
C ALA A 111 -11.12 -2.77 12.61
N GLY A 112 -11.39 -2.38 11.37
CA GLY A 112 -10.55 -2.73 10.23
C GLY A 112 -9.11 -2.21 10.37
N LEU A 113 -8.95 -0.96 10.82
CA LEU A 113 -7.62 -0.36 11.02
C LEU A 113 -6.89 -0.94 12.23
N GLU A 114 -7.59 -1.34 13.29
CA GLU A 114 -7.00 -2.03 14.45
C GLU A 114 -6.45 -3.40 14.07
N ASP A 115 -7.19 -4.18 13.29
CA ASP A 115 -6.71 -5.46 12.79
C ASP A 115 -5.52 -5.28 11.81
N ALA A 116 -5.54 -4.27 10.95
CA ALA A 116 -4.40 -3.96 10.10
C ALA A 116 -3.14 -3.62 10.91
N LEU A 117 -3.28 -2.83 11.97
CA LEU A 117 -2.17 -2.53 12.89
C LEU A 117 -1.66 -3.80 13.58
N SER A 118 -2.56 -4.65 14.08
CA SER A 118 -2.20 -5.95 14.68
C SER A 118 -1.44 -6.87 13.72
N VAL A 119 -1.83 -6.90 12.43
CA VAL A 119 -1.13 -7.65 11.38
C VAL A 119 0.30 -7.14 11.21
N LEU A 120 0.51 -5.83 11.20
CA LEU A 120 1.85 -5.23 11.08
C LEU A 120 2.69 -5.44 12.33
N GLU A 121 2.13 -5.27 13.53
CA GLU A 121 2.83 -5.47 14.81
C GLU A 121 3.33 -6.91 14.97
N LYS A 122 2.54 -7.90 14.54
CA LYS A 122 2.97 -9.31 14.52
C LYS A 122 4.13 -9.55 13.56
N ALA A 123 4.19 -8.84 12.44
CA ALA A 123 5.27 -8.97 11.47
C ALA A 123 6.60 -8.40 11.97
N GLU A 124 6.58 -7.31 12.73
CA GLU A 124 7.80 -6.71 13.30
C GLU A 124 8.54 -7.67 14.22
N GLN A 125 7.82 -8.61 14.87
CA GLN A 125 8.43 -9.64 15.74
C GLN A 125 9.23 -10.69 14.95
N HIS A 126 9.10 -10.72 13.61
CA HIS A 126 9.77 -11.68 12.73
C HIS A 126 10.91 -11.04 11.91
N ASN A 127 11.49 -9.94 12.38
CA ASN A 127 12.61 -9.30 11.72
C ASN A 127 13.76 -10.29 11.49
N GLN A 128 14.08 -10.56 10.24
CA GLN A 128 15.17 -11.44 9.83
C GLN A 128 16.47 -10.63 9.72
N GLU A 129 17.54 -11.14 10.30
CA GLU A 129 18.86 -10.55 10.18
C GLU A 129 19.29 -10.46 8.71
N GLY A 130 19.76 -9.30 8.28
CA GLY A 130 20.18 -9.05 6.88
C GLY A 130 19.04 -8.71 5.91
N VAL A 131 17.79 -8.56 6.37
CA VAL A 131 16.66 -8.07 5.58
C VAL A 131 16.35 -6.62 5.92
N SER A 132 16.21 -5.76 4.91
CA SER A 132 15.78 -4.37 5.07
C SER A 132 14.30 -4.25 4.71
N PHE A 133 13.48 -3.80 5.66
CA PHE A 133 12.08 -3.54 5.40
C PHE A 133 11.87 -2.07 5.02
N LEU A 134 11.18 -1.84 3.91
CA LEU A 134 10.64 -0.54 3.55
C LEU A 134 9.41 -0.25 4.42
N ARG A 135 9.07 1.05 4.51
CA ARG A 135 7.88 1.49 5.24
C ARG A 135 6.64 0.75 4.73
N PRO A 136 5.86 0.10 5.61
CA PRO A 136 4.64 -0.60 5.23
C PRO A 136 3.61 0.32 4.56
N VAL A 137 2.74 -0.23 3.74
CA VAL A 137 1.60 0.48 3.13
C VAL A 137 0.31 -0.20 3.56
N VAL A 138 -0.63 0.57 4.10
CA VAL A 138 -1.99 0.12 4.40
C VAL A 138 -2.94 0.83 3.43
N ILE A 139 -3.76 0.06 2.72
CA ILE A 139 -4.73 0.58 1.76
C ILE A 139 -6.12 0.27 2.30
N VAL A 140 -6.85 1.29 2.73
CA VAL A 140 -8.24 1.15 3.16
C VAL A 140 -9.17 1.71 2.10
N PHE A 141 -10.20 0.96 1.73
CA PHE A 141 -11.24 1.45 0.86
C PHE A 141 -12.64 1.11 1.39
N THR A 142 -13.54 2.07 1.26
CA THR A 142 -14.94 1.99 1.69
C THR A 142 -15.80 2.84 0.77
N ASP A 143 -17.05 2.44 0.60
CA ASP A 143 -18.09 3.21 -0.08
C ASP A 143 -19.08 3.85 0.90
N GLY A 144 -18.89 3.66 2.20
CA GLY A 144 -19.82 4.08 3.25
C GLY A 144 -19.26 5.11 4.21
N CYS A 145 -20.15 5.55 5.09
CA CYS A 145 -19.82 6.38 6.24
C CYS A 145 -19.52 5.47 7.44
N HIS A 146 -18.52 5.83 8.22
CA HIS A 146 -18.28 5.18 9.52
C HIS A 146 -19.50 5.40 10.45
N ASN A 147 -20.16 4.32 10.84
CA ASN A 147 -21.40 4.35 11.61
C ASN A 147 -21.42 3.38 12.80
N GLU A 148 -20.35 2.68 13.07
CA GLU A 148 -20.22 1.71 14.15
C GLU A 148 -18.85 1.84 14.83
N GLY A 149 -18.81 1.70 16.16
CA GLY A 149 -17.59 1.76 16.95
C GLY A 149 -17.05 3.18 17.22
N PRO A 150 -15.89 3.30 17.86
CA PRO A 150 -15.27 4.59 18.17
C PRO A 150 -14.71 5.25 16.91
N ALA A 151 -14.51 6.57 16.98
CA ALA A 151 -13.95 7.35 15.87
C ALA A 151 -12.58 6.83 15.41
N PRO A 152 -12.35 6.64 14.09
CA PRO A 152 -11.17 5.95 13.55
C PRO A 152 -9.87 6.77 13.58
N GLN A 153 -9.91 8.06 13.91
CA GLN A 153 -8.75 8.95 13.89
C GLN A 153 -7.61 8.48 14.81
N ASN A 154 -7.93 7.93 15.97
CA ASN A 154 -6.92 7.50 16.95
C ASN A 154 -6.10 6.32 16.39
N VAL A 155 -6.76 5.31 15.84
CA VAL A 155 -6.07 4.17 15.25
C VAL A 155 -5.36 4.55 13.96
N ALA A 156 -5.97 5.42 13.13
CA ALA A 156 -5.31 5.95 11.94
C ALA A 156 -4.02 6.70 12.30
N ASN A 157 -4.00 7.50 13.37
CA ASN A 157 -2.80 8.19 13.82
C ASN A 157 -1.71 7.21 14.31
N ARG A 158 -2.08 6.13 14.97
CA ARG A 158 -1.13 5.06 15.34
C ARG A 158 -0.55 4.39 14.09
N LEU A 159 -1.39 4.03 13.11
CA LEU A 159 -0.97 3.47 11.84
C LEU A 159 -0.04 4.41 11.08
N LYS A 160 -0.36 5.71 11.02
CA LYS A 160 0.52 6.71 10.39
C LYS A 160 1.89 6.85 11.05
N GLY A 161 2.05 6.40 12.28
CA GLY A 161 3.36 6.30 12.96
C GLY A 161 4.25 5.21 12.36
N VAL A 162 3.69 4.12 11.85
CA VAL A 162 4.43 2.91 11.42
C VAL A 162 4.27 2.57 9.94
N ALA A 163 3.25 3.08 9.26
CA ALA A 163 2.91 2.77 7.87
C ALA A 163 2.46 4.00 7.09
N ASP A 164 2.45 3.93 5.77
CA ASP A 164 1.72 4.86 4.93
C ASP A 164 0.27 4.38 4.80
N LEU A 165 -0.68 5.20 5.25
CA LEU A 165 -2.10 4.92 5.14
C LEU A 165 -2.67 5.61 3.91
N VAL A 166 -2.99 4.82 2.91
CA VAL A 166 -3.68 5.22 1.67
C VAL A 166 -5.17 5.00 1.88
N ALA A 167 -5.95 6.06 1.76
CA ALA A 167 -7.40 6.02 1.96
C ALA A 167 -8.13 6.24 0.63
N VAL A 168 -9.03 5.34 0.29
CA VAL A 168 -9.78 5.36 -0.97
C VAL A 168 -11.29 5.46 -0.67
N ALA A 169 -11.89 6.57 -1.08
CA ALA A 169 -13.34 6.72 -1.12
C ALA A 169 -13.85 6.08 -2.42
N PHE A 170 -14.65 5.00 -2.30
CA PHE A 170 -15.15 4.24 -3.43
C PHE A 170 -16.65 4.43 -3.64
N GLY A 171 -17.03 4.94 -4.80
CA GLY A 171 -18.43 5.28 -5.12
C GLY A 171 -18.81 6.70 -4.70
N SER A 172 -20.11 7.03 -4.81
CA SER A 172 -20.65 8.38 -4.58
C SER A 172 -20.99 8.65 -3.12
N ASP A 173 -21.15 7.60 -2.31
CA ASP A 173 -21.75 7.68 -0.98
C ASP A 173 -20.70 7.68 0.14
N ALA A 174 -19.43 7.54 -0.21
CA ALA A 174 -18.31 7.52 0.73
C ALA A 174 -18.11 8.89 1.41
N ASP A 175 -17.81 8.88 2.71
CA ASP A 175 -17.42 10.08 3.45
C ASP A 175 -15.99 10.49 3.09
N GLU A 176 -15.87 11.29 2.02
CA GLU A 176 -14.57 11.78 1.55
C GLU A 176 -13.83 12.61 2.60
N THR A 177 -14.54 13.37 3.42
CA THR A 177 -13.94 14.21 4.48
C THR A 177 -13.27 13.34 5.52
N LEU A 178 -13.98 12.32 5.99
CA LEU A 178 -13.42 11.35 6.92
C LEU A 178 -12.23 10.63 6.30
N MET A 179 -12.40 10.02 5.12
CA MET A 179 -11.35 9.24 4.46
C MET A 179 -10.08 10.06 4.22
N ARG A 180 -10.22 11.32 3.79
CA ARG A 180 -9.10 12.25 3.64
C ARG A 180 -8.38 12.52 4.95
N SER A 181 -9.11 12.62 6.08
CA SER A 181 -8.52 12.83 7.41
C SER A 181 -7.75 11.62 7.93
N LEU A 182 -8.14 10.42 7.52
CA LEU A 182 -7.46 9.18 7.90
C LEU A 182 -6.12 9.01 7.16
N ALA A 183 -6.02 9.43 5.92
CA ALA A 183 -4.83 9.27 5.09
C ALA A 183 -3.57 9.88 5.74
N THR A 184 -2.40 9.34 5.40
CA THR A 184 -1.09 9.84 5.88
C THR A 184 -0.89 11.32 5.56
N SER A 185 -1.31 11.74 4.37
CA SER A 185 -1.40 13.14 3.96
C SER A 185 -2.59 13.32 3.02
N PRO A 186 -3.03 14.55 2.73
CA PRO A 186 -4.10 14.78 1.75
C PRO A 186 -3.84 14.15 0.38
N GLN A 187 -2.57 13.97 0.01
CA GLN A 187 -2.15 13.35 -1.25
C GLN A 187 -2.16 11.81 -1.23
N HIS A 188 -2.37 11.19 -0.07
CA HIS A 188 -2.63 9.75 0.07
C HIS A 188 -4.13 9.41 0.12
N PHE A 189 -4.98 10.40 -0.10
CA PHE A 189 -6.41 10.21 -0.28
C PHE A 189 -6.76 10.15 -1.77
N TYR A 190 -7.57 9.17 -2.14
CA TYR A 190 -8.03 8.99 -3.51
C TYR A 190 -9.53 8.76 -3.55
N ARG A 191 -10.13 9.19 -4.67
CA ARG A 191 -11.53 8.95 -4.97
C ARG A 191 -11.64 8.08 -6.21
N CYS A 192 -12.41 7.00 -6.11
CA CYS A 192 -12.71 6.13 -7.23
C CYS A 192 -14.24 6.01 -7.36
N SER A 193 -14.82 6.58 -8.41
CA SER A 193 -16.27 6.56 -8.62
C SER A 193 -16.77 5.23 -9.19
N THR A 194 -15.89 4.49 -9.85
CA THR A 194 -16.20 3.23 -10.54
C THR A 194 -15.20 2.14 -10.23
N GLY A 195 -15.58 0.87 -10.39
CA GLY A 195 -14.67 -0.26 -10.26
C GLY A 195 -13.51 -0.21 -11.25
N ARG A 196 -13.69 0.38 -12.43
CA ARG A 196 -12.62 0.60 -13.40
C ARG A 196 -11.57 1.57 -12.84
N GLU A 197 -12.00 2.68 -12.24
CA GLU A 197 -11.10 3.64 -11.60
C GLU A 197 -10.36 3.00 -10.43
N LEU A 198 -11.05 2.23 -9.58
CA LEU A 198 -10.42 1.50 -8.47
C LEU A 198 -9.33 0.54 -8.97
N ARG A 199 -9.61 -0.25 -10.01
CA ARG A 199 -8.63 -1.16 -10.62
C ARG A 199 -7.44 -0.39 -11.21
N SER A 200 -7.70 0.68 -11.95
CA SER A 200 -6.63 1.52 -12.53
C SER A 200 -5.77 2.16 -11.45
N PHE A 201 -6.38 2.65 -10.38
CA PHE A 201 -5.68 3.21 -9.24
C PHE A 201 -4.79 2.17 -8.54
N LEU A 202 -5.34 0.99 -8.21
CA LEU A 202 -4.55 -0.06 -7.55
C LEU A 202 -3.44 -0.61 -8.45
N ALA A 203 -3.63 -0.67 -9.78
CA ALA A 203 -2.56 -0.99 -10.72
C ALA A 203 -1.43 0.05 -10.67
N ALA A 204 -1.77 1.35 -10.62
CA ALA A 204 -0.79 2.42 -10.46
C ALA A 204 -0.05 2.35 -9.12
N VAL A 205 -0.75 1.98 -8.03
CA VAL A 205 -0.12 1.71 -6.72
C VAL A 205 0.88 0.56 -6.84
N GLY A 206 0.50 -0.57 -7.44
CA GLY A 206 1.37 -1.73 -7.63
C GLY A 206 2.62 -1.40 -8.43
N ALA A 207 2.47 -0.73 -9.57
CA ALA A 207 3.58 -0.28 -10.40
C ALA A 207 4.53 0.68 -9.65
N THR A 208 3.96 1.62 -8.87
CA THR A 208 4.73 2.56 -8.03
C THR A 208 5.52 1.82 -6.97
N MET A 209 4.90 0.88 -6.27
CA MET A 209 5.55 0.08 -5.24
C MET A 209 6.66 -0.81 -5.84
N THR A 210 6.42 -1.43 -6.99
CA THR A 210 7.43 -2.20 -7.73
C THR A 210 8.65 -1.34 -8.07
N ALA A 211 8.43 -0.13 -8.58
CA ALA A 211 9.52 0.81 -8.93
C ALA A 211 10.32 1.25 -7.69
N THR A 212 9.64 1.58 -6.58
CA THR A 212 10.31 2.00 -5.33
C THR A 212 11.03 0.84 -4.64
N MET A 213 10.48 -0.38 -4.70
CA MET A 213 11.13 -1.60 -4.26
C MET A 213 12.44 -1.83 -5.02
N ALA A 214 12.43 -1.73 -6.34
CA ALA A 214 13.61 -1.86 -7.19
C ALA A 214 14.68 -0.80 -6.88
N ALA A 215 14.25 0.41 -6.50
CA ALA A 215 15.12 1.50 -6.07
C ALA A 215 15.60 1.37 -4.61
N GLY A 216 15.00 0.51 -3.80
CA GLY A 216 15.24 0.38 -2.37
C GLY A 216 14.83 1.64 -1.58
N THR A 217 13.74 2.29 -2.00
CA THR A 217 13.20 3.51 -1.38
C THR A 217 11.75 3.31 -0.93
N ASN A 218 11.34 4.07 0.10
CA ASN A 218 9.94 4.04 0.54
C ASN A 218 9.01 4.59 -0.54
N ALA A 219 7.81 4.02 -0.62
CA ALA A 219 6.79 4.43 -1.59
C ALA A 219 6.10 5.76 -1.22
N THR A 220 6.28 6.27 0.00
CA THR A 220 5.56 7.41 0.59
C THR A 220 5.40 8.60 -0.38
N GLN A 221 6.48 9.12 -0.92
CA GLN A 221 6.40 10.25 -1.84
C GLN A 221 5.89 9.85 -3.24
N ALA A 222 6.30 8.69 -3.73
CA ALA A 222 5.89 8.23 -5.05
C ALA A 222 4.37 7.98 -5.12
N LEU A 223 3.76 7.47 -4.04
CA LEU A 223 2.31 7.29 -3.95
C LEU A 223 1.56 8.61 -4.09
N THR A 224 2.08 9.73 -3.59
CA THR A 224 1.42 11.05 -3.73
C THR A 224 1.40 11.59 -5.16
N MET A 225 2.18 11.01 -6.07
CA MET A 225 2.28 11.42 -7.47
C MET A 225 1.32 10.67 -8.39
N ILE A 226 0.58 9.67 -7.87
CA ILE A 226 -0.43 8.96 -8.65
C ILE A 226 -1.56 9.93 -8.96
N GLN A 227 -1.82 10.17 -10.24
CA GLN A 227 -2.89 11.06 -10.70
C GLN A 227 -4.26 10.41 -10.51
N GLN A 228 -5.22 11.22 -10.13
CA GLN A 228 -6.65 10.85 -10.04
C GLN A 228 -7.35 11.12 -11.34
#